data_8a28b2f997ce566c135dca5aede1b7d3
#
_entry.id   8a28b2f997ce566c135dca5aede1b7d3
#
_cell.length_a   1.000
_cell.length_b   1.000
_cell.length_c   1.000
_cell.angle_alpha   90.00
_cell.angle_beta   90.00
_cell.angle_gamma   90.00
#
_symmetry.space_group_name_H-M   'P 1'
#
loop_
_entity.id
_entity.type
_entity.pdbx_description
1 polymer ?
#
loop_
_entity_poly.entity_id
_entity_poly.type
_entity_poly.pdbx_seq_one_letter_code
_entity_poly.pdbx_strand_id
1 'polypeptide(L)'
;MHILTRPILEIDLNNLLNNYKSLKALSGHAQAAAVVKDDAYGLHADIVAKKLYEEGSCRHFFVAHGIEGERIRNLVPEAAIYVLQGIGEDSVDSFRRCRLIPVIGSPEMFAWWKENRIEGIKPVIQVETGLNRLGFRETDLEKLSDADKNEFSMILSHLACADAKEHFMNQHQLDNFRRLKEKYFPKLPASLSASDGTFLGAEYQWDMVRLGAAMYGINTAPYRENQMKSVVTVKAPVLQIADLPKGDFVGYSATYRATENRRLAIVSIGYGCLLYTSDAADE
;
A
#
# COMPACT_ATOMS: atom_id res chain seq x y z
N MET A 1 8.11 38.81 14.67
CA MET A 1 8.66 37.91 13.67
C MET A 1 8.64 36.52 14.25
N HIS A 2 7.81 35.61 13.73
CA HIS A 2 7.80 34.22 14.20
C HIS A 2 8.91 33.46 13.47
N ILE A 3 9.93 33.05 14.18
CA ILE A 3 11.00 32.21 13.63
C ILE A 3 10.54 30.76 13.78
N LEU A 4 10.25 30.10 12.64
CA LEU A 4 9.99 28.67 12.61
C LEU A 4 11.34 27.93 12.68
N THR A 5 11.45 26.93 13.55
CA THR A 5 12.67 26.13 13.71
C THR A 5 12.46 24.63 13.43
N ARG A 6 11.20 24.23 13.21
CA ARG A 6 10.84 22.82 12.99
C ARG A 6 10.41 22.59 11.54
N PRO A 7 10.74 21.46 10.93
CA PRO A 7 10.20 21.07 9.66
C PRO A 7 8.68 20.81 9.77
N ILE A 8 7.99 21.01 8.69
CA ILE A 8 6.53 20.81 8.56
C ILE A 8 6.30 19.81 7.45
N LEU A 9 5.49 18.80 7.74
CA LEU A 9 4.94 17.89 6.75
C LEU A 9 3.51 18.38 6.41
N GLU A 10 3.31 18.82 5.17
CA GLU A 10 1.98 19.16 4.66
C GLU A 10 1.41 17.98 3.89
N ILE A 11 0.17 17.61 4.22
CA ILE A 11 -0.55 16.51 3.56
C ILE A 11 -1.75 17.10 2.83
N ASP A 12 -1.77 17.00 1.50
CA ASP A 12 -2.89 17.46 0.68
C ASP A 12 -3.90 16.31 0.45
N LEU A 13 -4.91 16.27 1.31
CA LEU A 13 -5.98 15.27 1.23
C LEU A 13 -6.87 15.43 -0.02
N ASN A 14 -6.92 16.63 -0.64
CA ASN A 14 -7.67 16.81 -1.88
C ASN A 14 -6.92 16.22 -3.06
N ASN A 15 -5.59 16.37 -3.10
CA ASN A 15 -4.77 15.68 -4.09
C ASN A 15 -4.85 14.15 -3.92
N LEU A 16 -4.81 13.63 -2.70
CA LEU A 16 -5.01 12.21 -2.40
C LEU A 16 -6.37 11.72 -2.92
N LEU A 17 -7.44 12.43 -2.62
CA LEU A 17 -8.79 12.11 -3.10
C LEU A 17 -8.89 12.16 -4.64
N ASN A 18 -8.27 13.15 -5.27
CA ASN A 18 -8.24 13.27 -6.73
C ASN A 18 -7.46 12.11 -7.36
N ASN A 19 -6.32 11.73 -6.79
CA ASN A 19 -5.55 10.56 -7.23
C ASN A 19 -6.38 9.28 -7.12
N TYR A 20 -7.05 9.07 -5.98
CA TYR A 20 -7.94 7.93 -5.80
C TYR A 20 -9.04 7.90 -6.87
N LYS A 21 -9.72 9.03 -7.12
CA LYS A 21 -10.78 9.13 -8.14
C LYS A 21 -10.25 8.86 -9.55
N SER A 22 -9.07 9.35 -9.88
CA SER A 22 -8.41 9.10 -11.17
C SER A 22 -8.07 7.62 -11.35
N LEU A 23 -7.49 6.98 -10.33
CA LEU A 23 -7.17 5.56 -10.34
C LEU A 23 -8.43 4.69 -10.40
N LYS A 24 -9.48 5.06 -9.67
CA LYS A 24 -10.80 4.40 -9.74
C LYS A 24 -11.39 4.47 -11.15
N ALA A 25 -11.29 5.62 -11.82
CA ALA A 25 -11.75 5.76 -13.21
C ALA A 25 -10.95 4.89 -14.18
N LEU A 26 -9.62 4.77 -13.97
CA LEU A 26 -8.75 3.88 -14.76
C LEU A 26 -9.05 2.40 -14.54
N SER A 27 -9.63 2.03 -13.40
CA SER A 27 -9.94 0.64 -13.04
C SER A 27 -11.20 0.08 -13.75
N GLY A 28 -11.85 0.87 -14.57
CA GLY A 28 -13.01 0.42 -15.37
C GLY A 28 -14.17 -0.08 -14.50
N HIS A 29 -14.52 -1.37 -14.64
CA HIS A 29 -15.58 -2.02 -13.87
C HIS A 29 -15.11 -2.55 -12.51
N ALA A 30 -13.80 -2.66 -12.29
CA ALA A 30 -13.25 -3.18 -11.05
C ALA A 30 -13.57 -2.26 -9.86
N GLN A 31 -13.87 -2.86 -8.72
CA GLN A 31 -14.01 -2.11 -7.47
C GLN A 31 -12.67 -1.55 -7.03
N ALA A 32 -12.61 -0.27 -6.74
CA ALA A 32 -11.41 0.38 -6.25
C ALA A 32 -11.35 0.31 -4.72
N ALA A 33 -10.48 -0.52 -4.19
CA ALA A 33 -10.18 -0.58 -2.77
C ALA A 33 -9.00 0.32 -2.41
N ALA A 34 -9.04 0.99 -1.27
CA ALA A 34 -7.94 1.80 -0.77
C ALA A 34 -7.04 0.99 0.18
N VAL A 35 -5.73 1.07 -0.01
CA VAL A 35 -4.74 0.48 0.91
C VAL A 35 -4.26 1.58 1.85
N VAL A 36 -4.61 1.45 3.13
CA VAL A 36 -4.32 2.43 4.19
C VAL A 36 -3.48 1.82 5.32
N LYS A 37 -2.75 0.75 5.03
CA LYS A 37 -1.83 0.10 5.94
C LYS A 37 -0.68 1.01 6.37
N ASP A 38 0.01 0.64 7.46
CA ASP A 38 1.15 1.37 8.00
C ASP A 38 0.81 2.85 8.26
N ASP A 39 -0.34 3.07 8.93
CA ASP A 39 -0.93 4.39 9.21
C ASP A 39 -1.12 5.24 7.94
N ALA A 40 -1.67 4.63 6.87
CA ALA A 40 -1.80 5.24 5.54
C ALA A 40 -0.44 5.70 4.97
N TYR A 41 0.56 4.80 5.00
CA TYR A 41 1.93 5.09 4.59
C TYR A 41 2.55 6.24 5.42
N GLY A 42 2.17 6.36 6.69
CA GLY A 42 2.62 7.40 7.61
C GLY A 42 1.82 8.72 7.54
N LEU A 43 0.69 8.73 6.82
CA LEU A 43 -0.11 9.95 6.59
C LEU A 43 -1.42 9.99 7.38
N HIS A 44 -1.51 9.27 8.49
CA HIS A 44 -2.67 9.18 9.39
C HIS A 44 -3.88 8.48 8.76
N ALA A 45 -3.96 7.16 8.95
CA ALA A 45 -4.99 6.30 8.36
C ALA A 45 -6.42 6.70 8.68
N ASP A 46 -6.68 7.22 9.88
CA ASP A 46 -7.97 7.73 10.31
C ASP A 46 -8.47 8.90 9.44
N ILE A 47 -7.63 9.88 9.18
CA ILE A 47 -7.97 11.04 8.35
C ILE A 47 -8.14 10.61 6.89
N VAL A 48 -7.22 9.80 6.37
CA VAL A 48 -7.24 9.30 4.99
C VAL A 48 -8.45 8.41 4.74
N ALA A 49 -8.71 7.42 5.60
CA ALA A 49 -9.83 6.51 5.44
C ALA A 49 -11.18 7.24 5.50
N LYS A 50 -11.34 8.16 6.45
CA LYS A 50 -12.53 9.01 6.55
C LYS A 50 -12.76 9.81 5.28
N LYS A 51 -11.74 10.53 4.76
CA LYS A 51 -11.83 11.31 3.53
C LYS A 51 -12.24 10.46 2.32
N LEU A 52 -11.62 9.29 2.18
CA LEU A 52 -11.94 8.37 1.07
C LEU A 52 -13.34 7.76 1.20
N TYR A 53 -13.79 7.46 2.40
CA TYR A 53 -15.12 6.92 2.65
C TYR A 53 -16.22 7.95 2.36
N GLU A 54 -16.09 9.17 2.92
CA GLU A 54 -17.11 10.22 2.81
C GLU A 54 -17.15 10.85 1.41
N GLU A 55 -16.00 11.18 0.83
CA GLU A 55 -15.92 11.97 -0.41
C GLU A 55 -15.46 11.17 -1.64
N GLY A 56 -14.79 10.02 -1.43
CA GLY A 56 -14.34 9.11 -2.48
C GLY A 56 -15.32 7.97 -2.78
N SER A 57 -16.35 7.81 -1.94
CA SER A 57 -17.26 6.65 -1.98
C SER A 57 -16.49 5.32 -1.95
N CYS A 58 -15.37 5.29 -1.22
CA CYS A 58 -14.61 4.07 -0.99
C CYS A 58 -15.36 3.18 0.01
N ARG A 59 -15.53 1.89 -0.32
CA ARG A 59 -16.22 0.91 0.53
C ARG A 59 -15.37 -0.32 0.84
N HIS A 60 -14.13 -0.35 0.34
CA HIS A 60 -13.18 -1.43 0.54
C HIS A 60 -11.85 -0.87 0.98
N PHE A 61 -11.35 -1.29 2.15
CA PHE A 61 -10.07 -0.84 2.70
C PHE A 61 -9.18 -2.03 3.00
N PHE A 62 -7.89 -1.90 2.71
CA PHE A 62 -6.87 -2.89 3.06
C PHE A 62 -5.91 -2.29 4.08
N VAL A 63 -5.69 -3.03 5.16
CA VAL A 63 -4.74 -2.73 6.23
C VAL A 63 -3.75 -3.88 6.38
N ALA A 64 -2.62 -3.68 7.08
CA ALA A 64 -1.68 -4.75 7.35
C ALA A 64 -2.17 -5.62 8.51
N HIS A 65 -2.53 -5.03 9.63
CA HIS A 65 -2.84 -5.71 10.88
C HIS A 65 -4.26 -5.40 11.40
N GLY A 66 -4.81 -6.29 12.25
CA GLY A 66 -6.14 -6.12 12.84
C GLY A 66 -6.30 -4.83 13.63
N ILE A 67 -5.26 -4.39 14.34
CA ILE A 67 -5.26 -3.14 15.12
C ILE A 67 -5.46 -1.89 14.23
N GLU A 68 -4.94 -1.89 13.03
CA GLU A 68 -5.15 -0.79 12.07
C GLU A 68 -6.61 -0.76 11.59
N GLY A 69 -7.19 -1.95 11.34
CA GLY A 69 -8.61 -2.08 10.99
C GLY A 69 -9.54 -1.62 12.10
N GLU A 70 -9.22 -1.95 13.34
CA GLU A 70 -9.94 -1.48 14.53
C GLU A 70 -9.93 0.04 14.63
N ARG A 71 -8.77 0.66 14.42
CA ARG A 71 -8.59 2.12 14.47
C ARG A 71 -9.51 2.86 13.48
N ILE A 72 -9.67 2.35 12.26
CA ILE A 72 -10.48 3.03 11.24
C ILE A 72 -11.95 2.62 11.24
N ARG A 73 -12.35 1.51 11.89
CA ARG A 73 -13.70 0.96 11.78
C ARG A 73 -14.82 1.97 12.04
N ASN A 74 -14.72 2.77 13.10
CA ASN A 74 -15.75 3.75 13.46
C ASN A 74 -15.85 4.91 12.46
N LEU A 75 -14.81 5.14 11.66
CA LEU A 75 -14.75 6.18 10.63
C LEU A 75 -15.30 5.70 9.28
N VAL A 76 -15.34 4.37 9.08
CA VAL A 76 -15.81 3.71 7.86
C VAL A 76 -16.80 2.58 8.19
N PRO A 77 -17.93 2.86 8.85
CA PRO A 77 -18.74 1.86 9.56
C PRO A 77 -19.27 0.73 8.66
N GLU A 78 -19.60 1.01 7.41
CA GLU A 78 -20.19 0.03 6.48
C GLU A 78 -19.16 -0.52 5.47
N ALA A 79 -17.90 -0.10 5.55
CA ALA A 79 -16.89 -0.57 4.62
C ALA A 79 -16.41 -1.98 4.97
N ALA A 80 -16.05 -2.75 3.95
CA ALA A 80 -15.26 -3.97 4.11
C ALA A 80 -13.81 -3.61 4.42
N ILE A 81 -13.25 -4.14 5.51
CA ILE A 81 -11.86 -3.94 5.91
C ILE A 81 -11.15 -5.28 5.86
N TYR A 82 -10.18 -5.39 4.95
CA TYR A 82 -9.38 -6.58 4.71
C TYR A 82 -8.04 -6.46 5.41
N VAL A 83 -7.61 -7.51 6.10
CA VAL A 83 -6.34 -7.54 6.84
C VAL A 83 -5.35 -8.44 6.13
N LEU A 84 -4.30 -7.86 5.55
CA LEU A 84 -3.34 -8.54 4.67
C LEU A 84 -2.46 -9.56 5.38
N GLN A 85 -2.13 -9.36 6.65
CA GLN A 85 -1.33 -10.29 7.46
C GLN A 85 -2.18 -11.45 8.01
N GLY A 86 -3.50 -11.46 7.71
CA GLY A 86 -4.41 -12.51 8.16
C GLY A 86 -4.85 -12.34 9.60
N ILE A 87 -5.12 -13.47 10.27
CA ILE A 87 -5.69 -13.52 11.61
C ILE A 87 -4.93 -14.53 12.47
N GLY A 88 -4.81 -14.24 13.77
CA GLY A 88 -4.22 -15.11 14.78
C GLY A 88 -4.82 -14.89 16.17
N GLU A 89 -4.30 -15.59 17.17
CA GLU A 89 -4.77 -15.53 18.57
C GLU A 89 -4.72 -14.10 19.14
N ASP A 90 -3.68 -13.35 18.77
CA ASP A 90 -3.42 -11.98 19.25
C ASP A 90 -4.40 -10.94 18.69
N SER A 91 -5.14 -11.26 17.66
CA SER A 91 -5.97 -10.31 16.91
C SER A 91 -7.43 -10.70 16.76
N VAL A 92 -7.81 -11.95 17.07
CA VAL A 92 -9.15 -12.49 16.83
C VAL A 92 -10.30 -11.64 17.42
N ASP A 93 -10.09 -11.03 18.57
CA ASP A 93 -11.11 -10.19 19.21
C ASP A 93 -11.35 -8.89 18.43
N SER A 94 -10.32 -8.30 17.85
CA SER A 94 -10.46 -7.17 16.93
C SER A 94 -11.27 -7.53 15.69
N PHE A 95 -11.02 -8.72 15.12
CA PHE A 95 -11.82 -9.22 13.98
C PHE A 95 -13.30 -9.39 14.32
N ARG A 96 -13.62 -9.95 15.49
CA ARG A 96 -15.01 -10.11 15.95
C ARG A 96 -15.70 -8.77 16.16
N ARG A 97 -15.09 -7.88 16.96
CA ARG A 97 -15.67 -6.57 17.29
C ARG A 97 -15.84 -5.68 16.06
N CYS A 98 -14.84 -5.67 15.19
CA CYS A 98 -14.74 -4.73 14.06
C CYS A 98 -15.17 -5.35 12.72
N ARG A 99 -15.61 -6.63 12.71
CA ARG A 99 -16.03 -7.36 11.52
C ARG A 99 -14.96 -7.24 10.40
N LEU A 100 -13.69 -7.50 10.76
CA LEU A 100 -12.58 -7.48 9.83
C LEU A 100 -12.54 -8.77 9.01
N ILE A 101 -12.06 -8.68 7.78
CA ILE A 101 -11.98 -9.80 6.85
C ILE A 101 -10.52 -10.23 6.73
N PRO A 102 -10.14 -11.42 7.18
CA PRO A 102 -8.75 -11.88 7.07
C PRO A 102 -8.42 -12.30 5.63
N VAL A 103 -7.20 -11.97 5.20
CA VAL A 103 -6.59 -12.53 4.01
C VAL A 103 -5.75 -13.72 4.44
N ILE A 104 -6.21 -14.93 4.13
CA ILE A 104 -5.53 -16.18 4.50
C ILE A 104 -4.46 -16.49 3.46
N GLY A 105 -3.21 -16.46 3.89
CA GLY A 105 -2.03 -16.59 3.02
C GLY A 105 -1.26 -17.90 3.20
N SER A 106 -1.67 -18.81 4.09
CA SER A 106 -1.02 -20.11 4.28
C SER A 106 -1.98 -21.20 4.74
N PRO A 107 -1.65 -22.48 4.49
CA PRO A 107 -2.41 -23.61 5.01
C PRO A 107 -2.55 -23.63 6.53
N GLU A 108 -1.50 -23.23 7.26
CA GLU A 108 -1.48 -23.20 8.73
C GLU A 108 -2.47 -22.15 9.25
N MET A 109 -2.49 -20.96 8.64
CA MET A 109 -3.45 -19.91 8.97
C MET A 109 -4.89 -20.36 8.67
N PHE A 110 -5.09 -21.10 7.58
CA PHE A 110 -6.41 -21.64 7.26
C PHE A 110 -6.85 -22.73 8.24
N ALA A 111 -5.93 -23.60 8.68
CA ALA A 111 -6.22 -24.60 9.71
C ALA A 111 -6.67 -23.90 11.00
N TRP A 112 -5.95 -22.87 11.43
CA TRP A 112 -6.32 -22.07 12.59
C TRP A 112 -7.68 -21.38 12.40
N TRP A 113 -7.95 -20.80 11.22
CA TRP A 113 -9.25 -20.19 10.89
C TRP A 113 -10.41 -21.20 11.03
N LYS A 114 -10.25 -22.43 10.57
CA LYS A 114 -11.30 -23.45 10.65
C LYS A 114 -11.71 -23.77 12.09
N GLU A 115 -10.82 -23.66 13.04
CA GLU A 115 -11.08 -23.86 14.47
C GLU A 115 -11.66 -22.62 15.14
N ASN A 116 -11.39 -21.44 14.59
CA ASN A 116 -11.70 -20.13 15.19
C ASN A 116 -12.60 -19.25 14.32
N ARG A 117 -13.48 -19.85 13.53
CA ARG A 117 -14.38 -19.12 12.62
C ARG A 117 -15.14 -18.02 13.34
N ILE A 118 -15.33 -16.91 12.63
CA ILE A 118 -16.16 -15.78 13.09
C ILE A 118 -17.44 -15.79 12.26
N GLU A 119 -18.58 -15.87 12.94
CA GLU A 119 -19.89 -15.90 12.28
C GLU A 119 -20.09 -14.67 11.38
N GLY A 120 -20.56 -14.91 10.16
CA GLY A 120 -20.82 -13.86 9.17
C GLY A 120 -19.59 -13.27 8.50
N ILE A 121 -18.38 -13.78 8.78
CA ILE A 121 -17.13 -13.41 8.11
C ILE A 121 -16.70 -14.56 7.20
N LYS A 122 -16.43 -14.24 5.93
CA LYS A 122 -15.78 -15.13 4.96
C LYS A 122 -14.42 -14.56 4.61
N PRO A 123 -13.33 -15.31 4.82
CA PRO A 123 -11.98 -14.85 4.53
C PRO A 123 -11.73 -14.71 3.01
N VAL A 124 -10.66 -14.03 2.67
CA VAL A 124 -10.07 -13.99 1.34
C VAL A 124 -8.94 -15.00 1.27
N ILE A 125 -8.80 -15.76 0.18
CA ILE A 125 -7.62 -16.60 -0.03
C ILE A 125 -6.59 -15.86 -0.87
N GLN A 126 -5.35 -15.83 -0.41
CA GLN A 126 -4.21 -15.37 -1.20
C GLN A 126 -3.50 -16.56 -1.83
N VAL A 127 -3.24 -16.49 -3.14
CA VAL A 127 -2.54 -17.54 -3.89
C VAL A 127 -1.20 -17.04 -4.39
N GLU A 128 -0.21 -17.92 -4.44
CA GLU A 128 1.12 -17.64 -4.95
C GLU A 128 1.14 -17.81 -6.47
N THR A 129 1.60 -16.77 -7.17
CA THR A 129 1.65 -16.75 -8.63
C THR A 129 3.04 -16.44 -9.22
N GLY A 130 4.02 -16.11 -8.36
CA GLY A 130 5.39 -15.80 -8.77
C GLY A 130 6.13 -14.79 -7.90
N LEU A 131 5.45 -14.16 -6.89
CA LEU A 131 6.09 -13.24 -5.94
C LEU A 131 6.90 -13.99 -4.87
N ASN A 132 6.50 -15.22 -4.53
CA ASN A 132 7.14 -16.09 -3.53
C ASN A 132 7.30 -15.46 -2.14
N ARG A 133 6.26 -14.76 -1.69
CA ARG A 133 6.24 -14.12 -0.37
C ARG A 133 5.21 -14.76 0.56
N LEU A 134 3.95 -14.69 0.20
CA LEU A 134 2.81 -15.21 0.95
C LEU A 134 1.74 -15.66 -0.04
N GLY A 135 1.08 -16.77 0.22
CA GLY A 135 0.02 -17.33 -0.62
C GLY A 135 0.07 -18.84 -0.72
N PHE A 136 -1.09 -19.43 -0.92
CA PHE A 136 -1.22 -20.87 -1.17
C PHE A 136 -0.56 -21.22 -2.50
N ARG A 137 0.33 -22.21 -2.47
CA ARG A 137 0.86 -22.83 -3.69
C ARG A 137 -0.17 -23.79 -4.27
N GLU A 138 -0.03 -24.15 -5.54
CA GLU A 138 -0.97 -25.06 -6.18
C GLU A 138 -1.07 -26.42 -5.44
N THR A 139 0.05 -26.94 -4.95
CA THR A 139 0.10 -28.17 -4.13
C THR A 139 -0.70 -28.07 -2.81
N ASP A 140 -0.91 -26.85 -2.31
CA ASP A 140 -1.73 -26.61 -1.13
C ASP A 140 -3.22 -26.52 -1.51
N LEU A 141 -3.52 -25.90 -2.66
CA LEU A 141 -4.88 -25.81 -3.20
C LEU A 141 -5.45 -27.17 -3.56
N GLU A 142 -4.63 -28.11 -4.02
CA GLU A 142 -5.01 -29.49 -4.33
C GLU A 142 -5.51 -30.26 -3.09
N LYS A 143 -5.05 -29.87 -1.90
CA LYS A 143 -5.45 -30.48 -0.63
C LYS A 143 -6.77 -29.90 -0.06
N LEU A 144 -7.25 -28.79 -0.61
CA LEU A 144 -8.49 -28.18 -0.15
C LEU A 144 -9.70 -28.98 -0.66
N SER A 145 -10.58 -29.36 0.23
CA SER A 145 -11.89 -29.89 -0.12
C SER A 145 -12.79 -28.82 -0.76
N ASP A 146 -13.86 -29.23 -1.40
CA ASP A 146 -14.84 -28.26 -1.94
C ASP A 146 -15.53 -27.46 -0.83
N ALA A 147 -15.70 -28.06 0.36
CA ALA A 147 -16.17 -27.35 1.54
C ALA A 147 -15.19 -26.24 1.96
N ASP A 148 -13.88 -26.55 1.99
CA ASP A 148 -12.85 -25.57 2.30
C ASP A 148 -12.83 -24.40 1.29
N LYS A 149 -12.94 -24.71 -0.01
CA LYS A 149 -12.96 -23.68 -1.06
C LYS A 149 -14.17 -22.76 -0.96
N ASN A 150 -15.32 -23.27 -0.51
CA ASN A 150 -16.55 -22.49 -0.33
C ASN A 150 -16.53 -21.56 0.90
N GLU A 151 -15.53 -21.68 1.76
CA GLU A 151 -15.33 -20.76 2.89
C GLU A 151 -14.87 -19.37 2.44
N PHE A 152 -14.19 -19.26 1.30
CA PHE A 152 -13.60 -18.02 0.84
C PHE A 152 -14.61 -17.13 0.12
N SER A 153 -14.38 -15.81 0.22
CA SER A 153 -15.19 -14.77 -0.42
C SER A 153 -14.55 -14.18 -1.69
N MET A 154 -13.24 -14.28 -1.81
CA MET A 154 -12.47 -13.72 -2.94
C MET A 154 -11.12 -14.45 -3.04
N ILE A 155 -10.57 -14.54 -4.26
CA ILE A 155 -9.19 -14.94 -4.50
C ILE A 155 -8.32 -13.71 -4.76
N LEU A 156 -7.12 -13.69 -4.18
CA LEU A 156 -6.19 -12.56 -4.25
C LEU A 156 -4.77 -13.05 -4.59
N SER A 157 -4.05 -12.29 -5.40
CA SER A 157 -2.59 -12.40 -5.55
C SER A 157 -1.94 -11.02 -5.68
N HIS A 158 -0.62 -10.97 -5.94
CA HIS A 158 0.13 -9.72 -6.04
C HIS A 158 1.24 -9.83 -7.09
N LEU A 159 1.31 -8.83 -7.97
CA LEU A 159 2.34 -8.76 -9.00
C LEU A 159 3.71 -8.37 -8.41
N ALA A 160 4.77 -8.92 -8.98
CA ALA A 160 6.14 -8.69 -8.54
C ALA A 160 6.84 -7.56 -9.30
N CYS A 161 6.46 -7.33 -10.57
CA CYS A 161 7.21 -6.47 -11.49
C CYS A 161 6.28 -5.53 -12.29
N ALA A 162 5.16 -5.10 -11.72
CA ALA A 162 4.20 -4.25 -12.43
C ALA A 162 4.71 -2.82 -12.65
N ASP A 163 5.75 -2.41 -11.97
CA ASP A 163 6.51 -1.18 -12.19
C ASP A 163 7.33 -1.21 -13.49
N ALA A 164 7.59 -2.39 -14.06
CA ALA A 164 8.28 -2.61 -15.32
C ALA A 164 7.31 -3.26 -16.33
N LYS A 165 6.64 -2.46 -17.16
CA LYS A 165 5.53 -2.90 -18.03
C LYS A 165 5.82 -4.14 -18.86
N GLU A 166 6.98 -4.17 -19.51
CA GLU A 166 7.37 -5.25 -20.44
C GLU A 166 8.05 -6.44 -19.73
N HIS A 167 8.08 -6.44 -18.38
CA HIS A 167 8.71 -7.54 -17.67
C HIS A 167 7.90 -8.84 -17.82
N PHE A 168 8.54 -9.92 -18.23
CA PHE A 168 7.87 -11.20 -18.51
C PHE A 168 7.05 -11.76 -17.34
N MET A 169 7.46 -11.44 -16.10
CA MET A 169 6.74 -11.87 -14.88
C MET A 169 5.31 -11.37 -14.85
N ASN A 170 4.99 -10.23 -15.43
CA ASN A 170 3.62 -9.71 -15.44
C ASN A 170 2.68 -10.68 -16.15
N GLN A 171 3.04 -11.10 -17.37
CA GLN A 171 2.26 -12.07 -18.13
C GLN A 171 2.26 -13.45 -17.43
N HIS A 172 3.43 -13.90 -16.96
CA HIS A 172 3.56 -15.17 -16.26
C HIS A 172 2.64 -15.25 -15.02
N GLN A 173 2.61 -14.20 -14.20
CA GLN A 173 1.74 -14.15 -13.02
C GLN A 173 0.26 -14.02 -13.39
N LEU A 174 -0.08 -13.29 -14.44
CA LEU A 174 -1.44 -13.19 -14.96
C LEU A 174 -1.97 -14.56 -15.39
N ASP A 175 -1.16 -15.32 -16.16
CA ASP A 175 -1.55 -16.64 -16.65
C ASP A 175 -1.68 -17.66 -15.51
N ASN A 176 -0.75 -17.64 -14.55
CA ASN A 176 -0.83 -18.46 -13.34
C ASN A 176 -2.09 -18.11 -12.52
N PHE A 177 -2.36 -16.83 -12.30
CA PHE A 177 -3.52 -16.39 -11.54
C PHE A 177 -4.83 -16.84 -12.22
N ARG A 178 -4.93 -16.65 -13.54
CA ARG A 178 -6.09 -17.08 -14.34
C ARG A 178 -6.31 -18.59 -14.21
N ARG A 179 -5.26 -19.37 -14.40
CA ARG A 179 -5.31 -20.84 -14.32
C ARG A 179 -5.74 -21.32 -12.92
N LEU A 180 -5.16 -20.76 -11.86
CA LEU A 180 -5.51 -21.13 -10.48
C LEU A 180 -6.96 -20.73 -10.15
N LYS A 181 -7.38 -19.53 -10.57
CA LYS A 181 -8.76 -19.07 -10.36
C LYS A 181 -9.77 -19.96 -11.08
N GLU A 182 -9.54 -20.26 -12.35
CA GLU A 182 -10.46 -21.08 -13.17
C GLU A 182 -10.54 -22.53 -12.64
N LYS A 183 -9.42 -23.10 -12.24
CA LYS A 183 -9.34 -24.49 -11.75
C LYS A 183 -9.94 -24.66 -10.35
N TYR A 184 -9.65 -23.75 -9.41
CA TYR A 184 -9.98 -23.96 -8.00
C TYR A 184 -11.10 -23.07 -7.48
N PHE A 185 -11.27 -21.88 -8.05
CA PHE A 185 -12.21 -20.84 -7.56
C PHE A 185 -12.98 -20.15 -8.69
N PRO A 186 -13.62 -20.88 -9.63
CA PRO A 186 -14.22 -20.27 -10.84
C PRO A 186 -15.29 -19.22 -10.54
N LYS A 187 -15.96 -19.32 -9.40
CA LYS A 187 -17.08 -18.43 -9.03
C LYS A 187 -16.68 -17.27 -8.12
N LEU A 188 -15.49 -17.28 -7.53
CA LEU A 188 -15.08 -16.22 -6.63
C LEU A 188 -14.67 -14.96 -7.40
N PRO A 189 -15.00 -13.77 -6.90
CA PRO A 189 -14.37 -12.53 -7.37
C PRO A 189 -12.86 -12.58 -7.14
N ALA A 190 -12.11 -11.81 -7.92
CA ALA A 190 -10.67 -11.88 -8.00
C ALA A 190 -10.00 -10.50 -7.88
N SER A 191 -8.81 -10.46 -7.28
CA SER A 191 -8.00 -9.24 -7.16
C SER A 191 -6.52 -9.56 -7.38
N LEU A 192 -5.94 -9.04 -8.45
CA LEU A 192 -4.53 -9.23 -8.79
C LEU A 192 -3.74 -7.92 -8.61
N SER A 193 -4.24 -6.82 -9.20
CA SER A 193 -3.54 -5.54 -9.28
C SER A 193 -3.51 -4.78 -7.96
N ALA A 194 -2.33 -4.23 -7.65
CA ALA A 194 -2.13 -3.07 -6.82
C ALA A 194 -2.11 -1.80 -7.68
N SER A 195 -1.59 -0.68 -7.17
CA SER A 195 -1.53 0.60 -7.90
C SER A 195 -0.84 0.49 -9.26
N ASP A 196 0.32 -0.12 -9.29
CA ASP A 196 1.17 -0.35 -10.46
C ASP A 196 0.48 -1.24 -11.50
N GLY A 197 -0.10 -2.35 -11.06
CA GLY A 197 -0.83 -3.27 -11.92
C GLY A 197 -2.04 -2.64 -12.61
N THR A 198 -2.63 -1.58 -12.04
CA THR A 198 -3.75 -0.84 -12.64
C THR A 198 -3.35 -0.18 -13.97
N PHE A 199 -2.07 0.13 -14.16
CA PHE A 199 -1.55 0.74 -15.37
C PHE A 199 -1.10 -0.26 -16.46
N LEU A 200 -1.07 -1.56 -16.17
CA LEU A 200 -0.65 -2.57 -17.15
C LEU A 200 -1.71 -2.85 -18.20
N GLY A 201 -3.00 -2.80 -17.83
CA GLY A 201 -4.12 -3.07 -18.73
C GLY A 201 -5.32 -3.66 -18.01
N ALA A 202 -6.46 -3.69 -18.72
CA ALA A 202 -7.73 -4.14 -18.15
C ALA A 202 -7.71 -5.62 -17.73
N GLU A 203 -6.92 -6.44 -18.40
CA GLU A 203 -6.76 -7.88 -18.12
C GLU A 203 -6.14 -8.18 -16.75
N TYR A 204 -5.47 -7.18 -16.14
CA TYR A 204 -4.90 -7.30 -14.80
C TYR A 204 -5.85 -6.84 -13.68
N GLN A 205 -6.92 -6.11 -14.01
CA GLN A 205 -7.74 -5.42 -13.00
C GLN A 205 -8.74 -6.33 -12.28
N TRP A 206 -9.30 -7.34 -12.98
CA TRP A 206 -10.27 -8.29 -12.45
C TRP A 206 -11.48 -7.62 -11.77
N ASP A 207 -11.98 -8.16 -10.65
CA ASP A 207 -13.16 -7.62 -9.94
C ASP A 207 -12.80 -6.51 -8.95
N MET A 208 -11.54 -6.47 -8.48
CA MET A 208 -11.07 -5.47 -7.52
C MET A 208 -9.61 -5.12 -7.74
N VAL A 209 -9.30 -3.81 -7.67
CA VAL A 209 -7.93 -3.26 -7.61
C VAL A 209 -7.65 -2.68 -6.22
N ARG A 210 -6.39 -2.79 -5.76
CA ARG A 210 -5.96 -2.36 -4.43
C ARG A 210 -5.03 -1.15 -4.56
N LEU A 211 -5.62 0.04 -4.46
CA LEU A 211 -4.94 1.31 -4.69
C LEU A 211 -4.18 1.74 -3.43
N GLY A 212 -2.87 1.78 -3.52
CA GLY A 212 -1.96 2.20 -2.44
C GLY A 212 -1.01 3.29 -2.93
N ALA A 213 0.25 2.97 -3.16
CA ALA A 213 1.33 3.92 -3.39
C ALA A 213 1.01 5.04 -4.40
N ALA A 214 0.41 4.72 -5.56
CA ALA A 214 0.04 5.75 -6.53
C ALA A 214 -1.01 6.74 -5.98
N MET A 215 -1.94 6.31 -5.13
CA MET A 215 -2.91 7.20 -4.51
C MET A 215 -2.23 8.27 -3.63
N TYR A 216 -1.09 7.93 -3.04
CA TYR A 216 -0.27 8.87 -2.25
C TYR A 216 0.68 9.74 -3.09
N GLY A 217 0.60 9.65 -4.42
CA GLY A 217 1.39 10.47 -5.34
C GLY A 217 2.71 9.85 -5.80
N ILE A 218 3.02 8.64 -5.31
CA ILE A 218 4.24 7.92 -5.69
C ILE A 218 4.12 7.44 -7.14
N ASN A 219 5.17 7.66 -7.94
CA ASN A 219 5.23 7.11 -9.29
C ASN A 219 5.48 5.60 -9.25
N THR A 220 4.41 4.82 -9.38
CA THR A 220 4.48 3.35 -9.40
C THR A 220 4.56 2.76 -10.81
N ALA A 221 4.61 3.59 -11.83
CA ALA A 221 4.72 3.21 -13.23
C ALA A 221 5.76 4.11 -13.93
N PRO A 222 7.07 3.96 -13.62
CA PRO A 222 8.12 4.86 -14.07
C PRO A 222 8.33 4.89 -15.59
N TYR A 223 7.78 3.90 -16.30
CA TYR A 223 7.77 3.83 -17.77
C TYR A 223 6.81 4.83 -18.44
N ARG A 224 6.08 5.63 -17.66
CA ARG A 224 5.13 6.66 -18.14
C ARG A 224 5.22 7.91 -17.29
N GLU A 225 4.69 9.02 -17.80
CA GLU A 225 4.55 10.24 -17.01
C GLU A 225 3.64 10.01 -15.80
N ASN A 226 4.06 10.46 -14.64
CA ASN A 226 3.27 10.38 -13.42
C ASN A 226 2.12 11.38 -13.46
N GLN A 227 0.90 10.87 -13.61
CA GLN A 227 -0.31 11.69 -13.62
C GLN A 227 -0.87 11.95 -12.21
N MET A 228 -0.28 11.32 -11.18
CA MET A 228 -0.72 11.51 -9.80
C MET A 228 -0.15 12.81 -9.25
N LYS A 229 -0.99 13.56 -8.55
CA LYS A 229 -0.60 14.77 -7.85
C LYS A 229 0.20 14.45 -6.60
N SER A 230 1.19 15.29 -6.29
CA SER A 230 1.91 15.19 -5.01
C SER A 230 0.95 15.38 -3.84
N VAL A 231 1.01 14.45 -2.88
CA VAL A 231 0.19 14.47 -1.66
C VAL A 231 0.97 15.01 -0.48
N VAL A 232 2.29 14.88 -0.52
CA VAL A 232 3.18 15.25 0.59
C VAL A 232 4.13 16.35 0.16
N THR A 233 4.27 17.37 1.01
CA THR A 233 5.29 18.40 0.88
C THR A 233 6.02 18.57 2.20
N VAL A 234 7.35 18.44 2.18
CA VAL A 234 8.21 18.72 3.32
C VAL A 234 8.74 20.12 3.21
N LYS A 235 8.50 20.96 4.23
CA LYS A 235 9.03 22.31 4.34
C LYS A 235 10.01 22.38 5.52
N ALA A 236 11.24 22.75 5.25
CA ALA A 236 12.27 22.91 6.28
C ALA A 236 12.73 24.37 6.34
N PRO A 237 12.68 25.03 7.53
CA PRO A 237 13.17 26.38 7.69
C PRO A 237 14.68 26.46 7.46
N VAL A 238 15.12 27.52 6.80
CA VAL A 238 16.53 27.90 6.75
C VAL A 238 16.88 28.58 8.08
N LEU A 239 17.75 27.93 8.86
CA LEU A 239 18.18 28.43 10.17
C LEU A 239 19.28 29.47 10.07
N GLN A 240 20.17 29.34 9.09
CA GLN A 240 21.28 30.23 8.87
C GLN A 240 21.69 30.23 7.39
N ILE A 241 22.13 31.39 6.93
CA ILE A 241 22.89 31.50 5.68
C ILE A 241 24.24 32.09 6.04
N ALA A 242 25.32 31.43 5.64
CA ALA A 242 26.69 31.85 5.91
C ALA A 242 27.51 31.85 4.62
N ASP A 243 28.50 32.76 4.55
CA ASP A 243 29.51 32.68 3.50
C ASP A 243 30.53 31.59 3.84
N LEU A 244 30.86 30.76 2.86
CA LEU A 244 31.85 29.69 2.94
C LEU A 244 32.99 30.04 1.98
N PRO A 245 34.14 30.52 2.50
CA PRO A 245 35.32 30.79 1.68
C PRO A 245 35.88 29.53 1.02
N LYS A 246 36.52 29.70 -0.12
CA LYS A 246 37.30 28.67 -0.76
C LYS A 246 38.33 28.08 0.21
N GLY A 247 38.33 26.77 0.34
CA GLY A 247 39.27 26.01 1.19
C GLY A 247 38.69 25.64 2.55
N ASP A 248 37.55 26.23 2.96
CA ASP A 248 36.88 25.89 4.22
C ASP A 248 36.19 24.53 4.14
N PHE A 249 36.00 23.92 5.30
CA PHE A 249 35.38 22.61 5.44
C PHE A 249 33.98 22.69 6.04
N VAL A 250 33.14 21.70 5.69
CA VAL A 250 31.77 21.60 6.20
C VAL A 250 31.55 20.23 6.83
N GLY A 251 30.88 20.23 7.98
CA GLY A 251 30.36 19.03 8.63
C GLY A 251 31.39 18.18 9.37
N TYR A 252 30.88 17.08 9.91
CA TYR A 252 31.72 16.13 10.64
C TYR A 252 32.75 15.49 9.71
N SER A 253 33.93 15.19 10.30
CA SER A 253 35.08 14.60 9.58
C SER A 253 35.62 15.47 8.44
N ALA A 254 35.13 16.72 8.27
CA ALA A 254 35.57 17.65 7.25
C ALA A 254 35.56 17.04 5.81
N THR A 255 34.55 16.22 5.52
CA THR A 255 34.49 15.48 4.23
C THR A 255 34.27 16.36 3.03
N TYR A 256 33.57 17.49 3.19
CA TYR A 256 33.40 18.48 2.14
C TYR A 256 34.39 19.64 2.34
N ARG A 257 35.14 19.98 1.27
CA ARG A 257 35.97 21.17 1.21
C ARG A 257 35.53 22.07 0.06
N ALA A 258 35.28 23.34 0.35
CA ALA A 258 34.86 24.32 -0.66
C ALA A 258 35.96 24.52 -1.71
N THR A 259 35.63 24.30 -2.97
CA THR A 259 36.54 24.48 -4.12
C THR A 259 36.55 25.93 -4.61
N GLU A 260 35.56 26.72 -4.24
CA GLU A 260 35.35 28.13 -4.54
C GLU A 260 34.60 28.83 -3.42
N ASN A 261 34.46 30.15 -3.43
CA ASN A 261 33.63 30.88 -2.49
C ASN A 261 32.16 30.51 -2.75
N ARG A 262 31.44 30.10 -1.70
CA ARG A 262 30.04 29.66 -1.76
C ARG A 262 29.21 30.30 -0.66
N ARG A 263 27.89 30.25 -0.81
CA ARG A 263 26.94 30.48 0.28
C ARG A 263 26.43 29.16 0.76
N LEU A 264 26.41 28.95 2.08
CA LEU A 264 25.88 27.77 2.75
C LEU A 264 24.55 28.10 3.41
N ALA A 265 23.53 27.29 3.18
CA ALA A 265 22.28 27.33 3.91
C ALA A 265 22.19 26.14 4.87
N ILE A 266 21.96 26.43 6.14
CA ILE A 266 21.69 25.39 7.16
C ILE A 266 20.18 25.29 7.31
N VAL A 267 19.62 24.10 7.02
CA VAL A 267 18.19 23.82 7.08
C VAL A 267 17.87 22.89 8.25
N SER A 268 16.66 23.07 8.80
CA SER A 268 16.22 22.31 9.99
C SER A 268 15.65 20.94 9.60
N ILE A 269 16.42 20.13 8.87
CA ILE A 269 16.05 18.77 8.51
C ILE A 269 17.32 17.92 8.34
N GLY A 270 17.27 16.65 8.69
CA GLY A 270 18.38 15.72 8.55
C GLY A 270 18.08 14.36 9.15
N TYR A 271 19.10 13.55 9.39
CA TYR A 271 18.95 12.18 9.88
C TYR A 271 18.20 12.07 11.22
N GLY A 272 18.27 13.10 12.08
CA GLY A 272 17.47 13.15 13.31
C GLY A 272 15.95 13.25 13.07
N CYS A 273 15.52 13.61 11.84
CA CYS A 273 14.14 13.57 11.39
C CYS A 273 13.82 12.29 10.58
N LEU A 274 14.66 11.27 10.69
CA LEU A 274 14.58 10.01 9.91
C LEU A 274 14.65 10.22 8.38
N LEU A 275 15.18 11.34 7.93
CA LEU A 275 15.50 11.60 6.53
C LEU A 275 16.93 11.10 6.28
N TYR A 276 17.05 9.96 5.65
CA TYR A 276 18.34 9.37 5.28
C TYR A 276 18.72 9.83 3.87
N THR A 277 19.97 10.25 3.72
CA THR A 277 20.49 10.84 2.50
C THR A 277 21.11 9.82 1.53
N SER A 278 21.20 8.57 1.92
CA SER A 278 21.77 7.52 1.08
C SER A 278 21.11 7.37 -0.28
N ASP A 279 19.80 7.66 -0.33
CA ASP A 279 19.02 7.47 -1.55
C ASP A 279 18.73 8.79 -2.28
N ALA A 280 19.01 9.93 -1.65
CA ALA A 280 18.69 11.25 -2.18
C ALA A 280 19.90 12.19 -2.30
N ALA A 281 21.03 11.85 -1.72
CA ALA A 281 22.24 12.65 -1.75
C ALA A 281 23.37 12.07 -2.62
N ASP A 282 23.19 10.87 -3.11
CA ASP A 282 24.07 10.26 -4.11
C ASP A 282 23.67 10.61 -5.54
N GLU A 283 22.60 11.44 -5.71
CA GLU A 283 22.18 12.00 -6.99
C GLU A 283 22.69 13.42 -7.21
#